data_031d70f7dc199583f706f5dd7d476477
#
_entry.id   031d70f7dc199583f706f5dd7d476477
#
_cell.length_a   1.000
_cell.length_b   1.000
_cell.length_c   1.000
_cell.angle_alpha   90.00
_cell.angle_beta   90.00
_cell.angle_gamma   90.00
#
_symmetry.space_group_name_H-M   'P 1'
#
loop_
_entity.id
_entity.type
_entity.pdbx_description
1 polymer ?
#
loop_
_entity_poly.entity_id
_entity_poly.type
_entity_poly.pdbx_seq_one_letter_code
_entity_poly.pdbx_strand_id
1 'polypeptide(L)'
;MAIMKRQFDIGSKQVWVRQASGMERLKFETILAKTFRSFKHFGPEQGEWTDVQQQEFMDALDDAGAGMDTQIRELVPPCLIDDIDINLIDSMTLMDIFDFVRGGDREGSVPLD
;
A
#
# COMPACT_ATOMS: atom_id res chain seq x y z
N MET A 1 11.64 14.36 -0.70
CA MET A 1 11.71 13.34 -1.76
C MET A 1 10.54 13.54 -2.72
N ALA A 2 10.82 13.38 -4.02
CA ALA A 2 9.78 13.54 -5.03
C ALA A 2 8.88 12.29 -5.09
N ILE A 3 7.61 12.52 -5.43
CA ILE A 3 6.71 11.42 -5.76
C ILE A 3 7.14 10.85 -7.10
N MET A 4 7.28 9.53 -7.17
CA MET A 4 7.71 8.84 -8.36
C MET A 4 6.51 8.30 -9.14
N LYS A 5 6.69 8.06 -10.44
CA LYS A 5 5.73 7.34 -11.27
C LYS A 5 6.44 6.24 -12.03
N ARG A 6 5.68 5.24 -12.44
CA ARG A 6 6.19 4.08 -13.17
C ARG A 6 5.10 3.53 -14.08
N GLN A 7 5.50 2.93 -15.20
CA GLN A 7 4.55 2.22 -16.06
C GLN A 7 4.40 0.77 -15.60
N PHE A 8 3.16 0.30 -15.64
CA PHE A 8 2.82 -1.10 -15.37
C PHE A 8 2.09 -1.68 -16.58
N ASP A 9 2.37 -2.93 -16.88
CA ASP A 9 1.67 -3.65 -17.95
C ASP A 9 0.39 -4.23 -17.38
N ILE A 10 -0.74 -3.81 -17.93
CA ILE A 10 -2.06 -4.30 -17.55
C ILE A 10 -2.72 -4.83 -18.83
N GLY A 11 -2.67 -6.15 -19.00
CA GLY A 11 -3.09 -6.75 -20.25
C GLY A 11 -2.20 -6.27 -21.40
N SER A 12 -2.79 -5.71 -22.44
CA SER A 12 -2.07 -5.18 -23.59
C SER A 12 -1.73 -3.69 -23.47
N LYS A 13 -2.08 -3.07 -22.34
CA LYS A 13 -1.86 -1.63 -22.12
C LYS A 13 -0.72 -1.38 -21.14
N GLN A 14 -0.02 -0.27 -21.36
CA GLN A 14 0.92 0.27 -20.38
C GLN A 14 0.25 1.45 -19.68
N VAL A 15 0.21 1.40 -18.35
CA VAL A 15 -0.49 2.36 -17.52
C VAL A 15 0.50 3.05 -16.59
N TRP A 16 0.48 4.38 -16.57
CA TRP A 16 1.28 5.14 -15.62
C TRP A 16 0.59 5.17 -14.26
N VAL A 17 1.37 4.88 -13.22
CA VAL A 17 0.93 4.89 -11.83
C VAL A 17 1.90 5.76 -11.04
N ARG A 18 1.38 6.63 -10.18
CA ARG A 18 2.21 7.41 -9.26
C ARG A 18 2.17 6.81 -7.85
N GLN A 19 3.16 7.17 -7.05
CA GLN A 19 3.12 6.86 -5.63
C GLN A 19 2.08 7.75 -4.93
N ALA A 20 1.54 7.27 -3.82
CA ALA A 20 0.65 8.05 -2.99
C ALA A 20 1.42 9.22 -2.34
N SER A 21 0.76 10.34 -2.16
CA SER A 21 1.33 11.48 -1.45
C SER A 21 1.40 11.20 0.05
N GLY A 22 2.20 12.01 0.76
CA GLY A 22 2.26 11.93 2.21
C GLY A 22 0.90 12.11 2.88
N MET A 23 0.08 13.03 2.36
CA MET A 23 -1.26 13.26 2.89
C MET A 23 -2.19 12.07 2.67
N GLU A 24 -2.11 11.43 1.51
CA GLU A 24 -2.91 10.25 1.23
C GLU A 24 -2.55 9.08 2.14
N ARG A 25 -1.28 8.95 2.48
CA ARG A 25 -0.78 7.87 3.34
C ARG A 25 -0.95 8.14 4.84
N LEU A 26 -1.06 9.41 5.22
CA LEU A 26 -1.02 9.84 6.61
C LEU A 26 -2.06 9.13 7.49
N LYS A 27 -3.27 8.98 6.98
CA LYS A 27 -4.35 8.30 7.68
C LYS A 27 -3.94 6.89 8.10
N PHE A 28 -3.40 6.12 7.16
CA PHE A 28 -3.03 4.73 7.40
C PHE A 28 -1.78 4.61 8.26
N GLU A 29 -0.80 5.47 8.03
CA GLU A 29 0.42 5.49 8.84
C GLU A 29 0.11 5.84 10.30
N THR A 30 -0.83 6.75 10.53
CA THR A 30 -1.28 7.11 11.88
C THR A 30 -1.95 5.93 12.57
N ILE A 31 -2.84 5.24 11.87
CA ILE A 31 -3.53 4.06 12.40
C ILE A 31 -2.53 2.95 12.67
N LEU A 32 -1.60 2.71 11.75
CA LEU A 32 -0.57 1.68 11.90
C LEU A 32 0.29 1.93 13.13
N ALA A 33 0.79 3.15 13.30
CA ALA A 33 1.62 3.51 14.44
C ALA A 33 0.86 3.36 15.77
N LYS A 34 -0.39 3.80 15.79
CA LYS A 34 -1.24 3.70 16.97
C LYS A 34 -1.52 2.24 17.34
N THR A 35 -1.83 1.42 16.35
CA THR A 35 -2.10 0.01 16.55
C THR A 35 -0.84 -0.71 17.02
N PHE A 36 0.31 -0.41 16.41
CA PHE A 36 1.58 -0.99 16.81
C PHE A 36 1.90 -0.72 18.27
N ARG A 37 1.65 0.51 18.75
CA ARG A 37 1.86 0.86 20.16
C ARG A 37 0.98 0.04 21.10
N SER A 38 -0.23 -0.31 20.66
CA SER A 38 -1.14 -1.15 21.45
C SER A 38 -0.65 -2.59 21.59
N PHE A 39 0.23 -3.03 20.68
CA PHE A 39 0.78 -4.38 20.68
C PHE A 39 2.26 -4.43 21.09
N LYS A 40 2.79 -3.38 21.68
CA LYS A 40 4.21 -3.32 22.08
C LYS A 40 4.62 -4.43 23.05
N HIS A 41 3.66 -4.98 23.77
CA HIS A 41 3.92 -6.09 24.70
C HIS A 41 4.29 -7.40 24.00
N PHE A 42 4.08 -7.51 22.68
CA PHE A 42 4.54 -8.64 21.89
C PHE A 42 6.03 -8.57 21.55
N GLY A 43 6.68 -7.45 21.87
CA GLY A 43 8.09 -7.22 21.58
C GLY A 43 8.29 -6.23 20.43
N PRO A 44 9.50 -5.60 20.35
CA PRO A 44 9.77 -4.56 19.35
C PRO A 44 9.99 -5.08 17.93
N GLU A 45 10.30 -6.37 17.79
CA GLU A 45 10.62 -6.97 16.50
C GLU A 45 9.43 -7.79 15.99
N GLN A 46 8.64 -7.20 15.11
CA GLN A 46 7.45 -7.85 14.56
C GLN A 46 7.77 -9.19 13.90
N GLY A 47 8.93 -9.30 13.27
CA GLY A 47 9.35 -10.55 12.63
C GLY A 47 9.53 -11.72 13.60
N GLU A 48 9.65 -11.44 14.90
CA GLU A 48 9.79 -12.45 15.95
C GLU A 48 8.47 -12.82 16.61
N TRP A 49 7.37 -12.16 16.24
CA TRP A 49 6.05 -12.47 16.77
C TRP A 49 5.58 -13.83 16.28
N THR A 50 4.80 -14.52 17.10
CA THR A 50 4.16 -15.79 16.70
C THR A 50 3.10 -15.53 15.62
N ASP A 51 2.70 -16.57 14.92
CA ASP A 51 1.65 -16.47 13.90
C ASP A 51 0.34 -15.94 14.51
N VAL A 52 0.00 -16.38 15.73
CA VAL A 52 -1.19 -15.90 16.44
C VAL A 52 -1.08 -14.41 16.75
N GLN A 53 0.09 -13.96 17.22
CA GLN A 53 0.34 -12.54 17.49
C GLN A 53 0.26 -11.69 16.22
N GLN A 54 0.82 -12.17 15.11
CA GLN A 54 0.71 -11.51 13.81
C GLN A 54 -0.76 -11.37 13.39
N GLN A 55 -1.54 -12.43 13.55
CA GLN A 55 -2.95 -12.42 13.17
C GLN A 55 -3.75 -11.44 14.04
N GLU A 56 -3.50 -11.40 15.34
CA GLU A 56 -4.17 -10.45 16.22
C GLU A 56 -3.91 -9.00 15.81
N PHE A 57 -2.67 -8.71 15.42
CA PHE A 57 -2.29 -7.37 14.94
C PHE A 57 -3.00 -7.05 13.62
N MET A 58 -3.03 -7.99 12.68
CA MET A 58 -3.71 -7.79 11.39
C MET A 58 -5.21 -7.58 11.58
N ASP A 59 -5.84 -8.34 12.47
CA ASP A 59 -7.26 -8.17 12.79
C ASP A 59 -7.55 -6.79 13.39
N ALA A 60 -6.66 -6.31 14.25
CA ALA A 60 -6.78 -4.99 14.84
C ALA A 60 -6.64 -3.87 13.78
N LEU A 61 -5.75 -4.06 12.80
CA LEU A 61 -5.63 -3.12 11.68
C LEU A 61 -6.91 -3.09 10.85
N ASP A 62 -7.48 -4.25 10.54
CA ASP A 62 -8.75 -4.35 9.81
C ASP A 62 -9.86 -3.62 10.55
N ASP A 63 -9.98 -3.86 11.86
CA ASP A 63 -11.01 -3.22 12.70
C ASP A 63 -10.84 -1.70 12.75
N ALA A 64 -9.60 -1.23 12.69
CA ALA A 64 -9.29 0.20 12.70
C ALA A 64 -9.42 0.87 11.33
N GLY A 65 -9.75 0.11 10.28
CA GLY A 65 -9.90 0.63 8.92
C GLY A 65 -8.59 0.80 8.16
N ALA A 66 -7.53 0.06 8.55
CA ALA A 66 -6.24 0.12 7.89
C ALA A 66 -5.77 -1.26 7.42
N GLY A 67 -6.69 -2.19 7.18
CA GLY A 67 -6.37 -3.46 6.56
C GLY A 67 -5.90 -3.26 5.12
N MET A 68 -5.22 -4.28 4.58
CA MET A 68 -4.66 -4.22 3.23
C MET A 68 -5.75 -3.94 2.19
N ASP A 69 -6.90 -4.58 2.32
CA ASP A 69 -8.03 -4.39 1.42
C ASP A 69 -8.48 -2.93 1.36
N THR A 70 -8.67 -2.31 2.52
CA THR A 70 -9.09 -0.91 2.61
C THR A 70 -8.02 0.02 2.04
N GLN A 71 -6.75 -0.23 2.34
CA GLN A 71 -5.66 0.58 1.80
C GLN A 71 -5.60 0.52 0.28
N ILE A 72 -5.75 -0.67 -0.30
CA ILE A 72 -5.75 -0.83 -1.76
C ILE A 72 -6.91 -0.03 -2.37
N ARG A 73 -8.10 -0.18 -1.82
CA ARG A 73 -9.30 0.50 -2.35
C ARG A 73 -9.21 2.02 -2.27
N GLU A 74 -8.55 2.54 -1.24
CA GLU A 74 -8.45 4.00 -1.05
C GLU A 74 -7.20 4.60 -1.70
N LEU A 75 -6.08 3.88 -1.74
CA LEU A 75 -4.82 4.44 -2.22
C LEU A 75 -4.57 4.23 -3.71
N VAL A 76 -4.96 3.08 -4.27
CA VAL A 76 -4.61 2.76 -5.66
C VAL A 76 -5.39 3.59 -6.67
N PRO A 77 -6.72 3.73 -6.59
CA PRO A 77 -7.46 4.44 -7.64
C PRO A 77 -6.96 5.86 -7.90
N PRO A 78 -6.72 6.73 -6.90
CA PRO A 78 -6.23 8.08 -7.17
C PRO A 78 -4.81 8.12 -7.73
N CYS A 79 -4.05 7.03 -7.63
CA CYS A 79 -2.68 6.96 -8.13
C CYS A 79 -2.59 6.46 -9.58
N LEU A 80 -3.69 5.98 -10.16
CA LEU A 80 -3.75 5.59 -11.56
C LEU A 80 -3.83 6.86 -12.41
N ILE A 81 -2.75 7.18 -13.13
CA ILE A 81 -2.68 8.39 -13.95
C ILE A 81 -3.52 8.23 -15.21
N ASP A 82 -3.42 7.05 -15.83
CA ASP A 82 -4.20 6.74 -17.03
C ASP A 82 -5.55 6.17 -16.63
N ASP A 83 -6.55 6.40 -17.47
CA ASP A 83 -7.90 5.93 -17.23
C ASP A 83 -7.97 4.42 -17.45
N ILE A 84 -8.16 3.67 -16.37
CA ILE A 84 -8.31 2.22 -16.39
C ILE A 84 -9.23 1.78 -15.26
N ASP A 85 -10.03 0.76 -15.55
CA ASP A 85 -10.88 0.15 -14.52
C ASP A 85 -10.01 -0.75 -13.63
N ILE A 86 -9.92 -0.40 -12.33
CA ILE A 86 -9.14 -1.16 -11.36
C ILE A 86 -9.60 -2.63 -11.26
N ASN A 87 -10.87 -2.90 -11.57
CA ASN A 87 -11.42 -4.25 -11.51
C ASN A 87 -10.89 -5.16 -12.65
N LEU A 88 -10.24 -4.57 -13.65
CA LEU A 88 -9.62 -5.33 -14.74
C LEU A 88 -8.16 -5.68 -14.47
N ILE A 89 -7.62 -5.28 -13.34
CA ILE A 89 -6.22 -5.55 -12.96
C ILE A 89 -6.19 -6.90 -12.23
N ASP A 90 -5.32 -7.81 -12.70
CA ASP A 90 -5.14 -9.10 -12.04
C ASP A 90 -4.49 -8.93 -10.66
N SER A 91 -4.63 -9.93 -9.80
CA SER A 91 -4.20 -9.82 -8.41
C SER A 91 -2.69 -9.61 -8.25
N MET A 92 -1.86 -10.26 -9.05
CA MET A 92 -0.40 -10.09 -8.95
C MET A 92 0.02 -8.68 -9.34
N THR A 93 -0.51 -8.18 -10.44
CA THR A 93 -0.23 -6.81 -10.90
C THR A 93 -0.75 -5.79 -9.90
N LEU A 94 -1.94 -6.02 -9.33
CA LEU A 94 -2.51 -5.13 -8.32
C LEU A 94 -1.63 -5.04 -7.08
N MET A 95 -1.09 -6.15 -6.62
CA MET A 95 -0.18 -6.16 -5.47
C MET A 95 1.13 -5.44 -5.78
N ASP A 96 1.66 -5.60 -6.98
CA ASP A 96 2.86 -4.86 -7.42
C ASP A 96 2.61 -3.36 -7.46
N ILE A 97 1.45 -2.95 -7.98
CA ILE A 97 1.05 -1.55 -8.01
C ILE A 97 0.91 -1.02 -6.59
N PHE A 98 0.27 -1.77 -5.71
CA PHE A 98 0.08 -1.36 -4.31
C PHE A 98 1.42 -1.15 -3.60
N ASP A 99 2.37 -2.07 -3.77
CA ASP A 99 3.71 -1.91 -3.22
C ASP A 99 4.37 -0.63 -3.69
N PHE A 100 4.26 -0.32 -4.99
CA PHE A 100 4.81 0.90 -5.55
C PHE A 100 4.10 2.13 -5.00
N VAL A 101 2.77 2.11 -4.94
CA VAL A 101 1.95 3.23 -4.43
C VAL A 101 2.33 3.57 -2.99
N ARG A 102 2.64 2.57 -2.18
CA ARG A 102 3.06 2.75 -0.78
C ARG A 102 4.47 3.28 -0.61
N GLY A 103 5.19 3.53 -1.69
CA GLY A 103 6.54 4.06 -1.64
C GLY A 103 7.63 3.04 -1.92
N GLY A 104 7.28 1.86 -2.41
CA GLY A 104 8.25 0.88 -2.84
C GLY A 104 9.10 1.42 -3.98
N ASP A 105 10.43 1.27 -3.88
CA ASP A 105 11.33 1.72 -4.92
C ASP A 105 11.48 0.59 -5.94
N ARG A 106 11.26 0.91 -7.21
CA ARG A 106 11.32 -0.06 -8.30
C ARG A 106 12.09 0.49 -9.48
N GLU A 107 12.77 -0.42 -10.17
CA GLU A 107 13.44 -0.13 -11.42
C GLU A 107 12.43 0.42 -12.43
N GLY A 108 12.83 1.44 -13.17
CA GLY A 108 11.97 2.09 -14.14
C GLY A 108 11.13 3.23 -13.57
N SER A 109 11.26 3.53 -12.27
CA SER A 109 10.59 4.68 -11.66
C SER A 109 11.26 5.98 -12.09
N VAL A 110 10.44 7.00 -12.37
CA VAL A 110 10.91 8.34 -12.72
C VAL A 110 10.13 9.36 -11.89
N PRO A 111 10.68 10.58 -11.69
CA PRO A 111 9.94 11.60 -10.98
C PRO A 111 8.60 11.92 -11.66
N LEU A 112 7.57 12.21 -10.86
CA LEU A 112 6.25 12.53 -11.36
C LEU A 112 6.28 13.79 -12.22
N ASP A 113 7.09 14.76 -11.85
CA ASP A 113 7.27 16.03 -12.57
C ASP A 113 8.52 16.03 -13.43
#